data_3bcf61d1105a58a5bfd8255534007921
#
_entry.id   3bcf61d1105a58a5bfd8255534007921
#
_cell.length_a   1.000
_cell.length_b   1.000
_cell.length_c   1.000
_cell.angle_alpha   90.00
_cell.angle_beta   90.00
_cell.angle_gamma   90.00
#
_symmetry.space_group_name_H-M   'P 1'
#
loop_
_entity.id
_entity.type
_entity.pdbx_description
1 polymer ?
#
loop_
_entity_poly.entity_id
_entity_poly.type
_entity_poly.pdbx_seq_one_letter_code
_entity_poly.pdbx_strand_id
1 'polypeptide(L)'
;MYFLLERHRRLREAHAVEAPGAFVADFLFEKDKIFAYLNLDNEELKLYEQYFEVLAAGLPAPDLVIYLQASPEVLRGRIAKKGAPAETRISREYLEEVVRAYEHFFFRYSTSDLLVVNTSEIDFVERNADLQQLLRRLQEPVKGTQYFLPLSHG
;
A
#
# COMPACT_ATOMS: atom_id res chain seq x y z
N MET A 1 -14.03 9.37 -4.88
CA MET A 1 -14.51 8.90 -6.20
C MET A 1 -13.49 9.09 -7.31
N TYR A 2 -12.94 10.29 -7.55
CA TYR A 2 -11.97 10.55 -8.64
C TYR A 2 -10.76 9.60 -8.61
N PHE A 3 -10.11 9.45 -7.46
CA PHE A 3 -8.93 8.58 -7.31
C PHE A 3 -9.25 7.10 -7.55
N LEU A 4 -10.44 6.64 -7.15
CA LEU A 4 -10.86 5.26 -7.38
C LEU A 4 -11.01 4.96 -8.88
N LEU A 5 -11.66 5.86 -9.62
CA LEU A 5 -11.84 5.74 -11.06
C LEU A 5 -10.50 5.80 -11.82
N GLU A 6 -9.60 6.70 -11.41
CA GLU A 6 -8.27 6.82 -12.01
C GLU A 6 -7.43 5.56 -11.80
N ARG A 7 -7.43 4.98 -10.60
CA ARG A 7 -6.75 3.72 -10.31
C ARG A 7 -7.33 2.55 -11.10
N HIS A 8 -8.67 2.48 -11.18
CA HIS A 8 -9.35 1.47 -11.99
C HIS A 8 -8.91 1.55 -13.46
N ARG A 9 -8.91 2.76 -14.04
CA ARG A 9 -8.48 2.98 -15.43
C ARG A 9 -7.04 2.53 -15.65
N ARG A 10 -6.12 2.94 -14.77
CA ARG A 10 -4.69 2.57 -14.86
C ARG A 10 -4.47 1.06 -14.82
N LEU A 11 -5.16 0.35 -13.93
CA LEU A 11 -5.05 -1.11 -13.85
C LEU A 11 -5.60 -1.79 -15.11
N ARG A 12 -6.71 -1.31 -15.64
CA ARG A 12 -7.26 -1.86 -16.89
C ARG A 12 -6.36 -1.62 -18.09
N GLU A 13 -5.81 -0.42 -18.22
CA GLU A 13 -4.88 -0.08 -19.30
C GLU A 13 -3.60 -0.92 -19.20
N ALA A 14 -3.03 -1.08 -18.01
CA ALA A 14 -1.85 -1.88 -17.78
C ALA A 14 -2.07 -3.36 -18.07
N HIS A 15 -3.24 -3.90 -17.71
CA HIS A 15 -3.60 -5.30 -17.97
C HIS A 15 -3.93 -5.58 -19.45
N ALA A 16 -4.39 -4.56 -20.18
CA ALA A 16 -4.66 -4.67 -21.62
C ALA A 16 -3.38 -4.70 -22.47
N VAL A 17 -2.25 -4.31 -21.92
CA VAL A 17 -0.96 -4.44 -22.59
C VAL A 17 -0.48 -5.87 -22.38
N GLU A 18 -0.61 -6.70 -23.40
CA GLU A 18 -0.06 -8.08 -23.47
C GLU A 18 1.49 -8.03 -23.50
N ALA A 19 2.09 -7.61 -22.41
CA ALA A 19 3.55 -7.66 -22.27
C ALA A 19 3.91 -8.96 -21.52
N PRO A 20 4.77 -9.82 -22.06
CA PRO A 20 5.32 -10.92 -21.29
C PRO A 20 6.21 -10.37 -20.18
N GLY A 21 5.80 -10.51 -18.94
CA GLY A 21 6.58 -10.07 -17.79
C GLY A 21 5.75 -9.76 -16.56
N ALA A 22 6.43 -9.45 -15.47
CA ALA A 22 5.80 -9.05 -14.22
C ALA A 22 5.32 -7.59 -14.32
N PHE A 23 4.08 -7.34 -13.91
CA PHE A 23 3.54 -6.02 -13.73
C PHE A 23 3.67 -5.61 -12.25
N VAL A 24 4.26 -4.45 -12.00
CA VAL A 24 4.38 -3.88 -10.66
C VAL A 24 3.57 -2.59 -10.58
N ALA A 25 2.61 -2.54 -9.66
CA ALA A 25 1.86 -1.32 -9.34
C ALA A 25 2.35 -0.74 -8.00
N ASP A 26 2.43 0.58 -7.92
CA ASP A 26 2.75 1.30 -6.68
C ASP A 26 1.54 1.52 -5.78
N PHE A 27 0.43 0.85 -6.08
CA PHE A 27 -0.79 0.90 -5.29
C PHE A 27 -1.55 -0.42 -5.36
N LEU A 28 -2.31 -0.71 -4.31
CA LEU A 28 -3.32 -1.76 -4.26
C LEU A 28 -4.70 -1.12 -4.42
N PHE A 29 -5.55 -1.67 -5.30
CA PHE A 29 -6.88 -1.10 -5.56
C PHE A 29 -7.74 -1.06 -4.29
N GLU A 30 -7.75 -2.15 -3.55
CA GLU A 30 -8.51 -2.30 -2.30
C GLU A 30 -8.05 -1.33 -1.19
N LYS A 31 -6.83 -0.81 -1.29
CA LYS A 31 -6.31 0.21 -0.36
C LYS A 31 -7.17 1.49 -0.33
N ASP A 32 -7.89 1.77 -1.40
CA ASP A 32 -8.79 2.92 -1.45
C ASP A 32 -9.86 2.87 -0.37
N LYS A 33 -10.31 1.66 0.02
CA LYS A 33 -11.24 1.45 1.13
C LYS A 33 -10.75 2.04 2.46
N ILE A 34 -9.44 1.97 2.73
CA ILE A 34 -8.86 2.51 3.97
C ILE A 34 -9.20 4.00 4.11
N PHE A 35 -8.99 4.75 3.03
CA PHE A 35 -9.28 6.18 3.03
C PHE A 35 -10.77 6.49 2.99
N ALA A 36 -11.58 5.66 2.34
CA ALA A 36 -13.02 5.78 2.36
C ALA A 36 -13.56 5.65 3.80
N TYR A 37 -13.15 4.62 4.52
CA TYR A 37 -13.56 4.39 5.92
C TYR A 37 -13.08 5.49 6.88
N LEU A 38 -11.95 6.15 6.61
CA LEU A 38 -11.42 7.23 7.44
C LEU A 38 -12.09 8.58 7.19
N ASN A 39 -12.64 8.82 5.99
CA ASN A 39 -12.99 10.17 5.56
C ASN A 39 -14.46 10.33 5.14
N LEU A 40 -15.19 9.25 4.86
CA LEU A 40 -16.58 9.30 4.42
C LEU A 40 -17.54 9.06 5.59
N ASP A 41 -18.69 9.71 5.55
CA ASP A 41 -19.79 9.40 6.46
C ASP A 41 -20.52 8.09 6.06
N ASN A 42 -21.48 7.65 6.87
CA ASN A 42 -22.15 6.37 6.66
C ASN A 42 -22.97 6.29 5.36
N GLU A 43 -23.53 7.41 4.88
CA GLU A 43 -24.31 7.44 3.64
C GLU A 43 -23.38 7.46 2.43
N GLU A 44 -22.35 8.27 2.49
CA GLU A 44 -21.29 8.32 1.47
C GLU A 44 -20.58 6.97 1.34
N LEU A 45 -20.31 6.31 2.47
CA LEU A 45 -19.64 5.00 2.50
C LEU A 45 -20.47 3.91 1.82
N LYS A 46 -21.80 3.88 2.03
CA LYS A 46 -22.69 2.94 1.34
C LYS A 46 -22.65 3.11 -0.19
N LEU A 47 -22.66 4.36 -0.66
CA LEU A 47 -22.55 4.66 -2.08
C LEU A 47 -21.16 4.25 -2.62
N TYR A 48 -20.12 4.58 -1.86
CA TYR A 48 -18.77 4.19 -2.19
C TYR A 48 -18.61 2.68 -2.36
N GLU A 49 -19.13 1.88 -1.42
CA GLU A 49 -19.05 0.43 -1.46
C GLU A 49 -19.72 -0.16 -2.70
N GLN A 50 -20.88 0.34 -3.08
CA GLN A 50 -21.57 -0.10 -4.30
C GLN A 50 -20.73 0.18 -5.56
N TYR A 51 -20.15 1.37 -5.67
CA TYR A 51 -19.26 1.71 -6.79
C TYR A 51 -17.97 0.91 -6.75
N PHE A 52 -17.41 0.68 -5.57
CA PHE A 52 -16.21 -0.11 -5.40
C PHE A 52 -16.39 -1.53 -5.92
N GLU A 53 -17.47 -2.20 -5.57
CA GLU A 53 -17.76 -3.57 -6.02
C GLU A 53 -17.88 -3.67 -7.53
N VAL A 54 -18.60 -2.71 -8.14
CA VAL A 54 -18.75 -2.67 -9.61
C VAL A 54 -17.40 -2.46 -10.30
N LEU A 55 -16.56 -1.59 -9.77
CA LEU A 55 -15.25 -1.29 -10.35
C LEU A 55 -14.22 -2.40 -10.09
N ALA A 56 -14.29 -3.05 -8.93
CA ALA A 56 -13.41 -4.17 -8.61
C ALA A 56 -13.72 -5.43 -9.43
N ALA A 57 -14.98 -5.61 -9.81
CA ALA A 57 -15.41 -6.72 -10.64
C ALA A 57 -14.74 -6.65 -12.03
N GLY A 58 -13.79 -7.51 -12.31
CA GLY A 58 -13.05 -7.54 -13.59
C GLY A 58 -11.64 -6.94 -13.52
N LEU A 59 -11.21 -6.46 -12.35
CA LEU A 59 -9.80 -6.22 -12.13
C LEU A 59 -9.09 -7.52 -11.74
N PRO A 60 -7.86 -7.76 -12.25
CA PRO A 60 -7.08 -8.91 -11.83
C PRO A 60 -6.66 -8.74 -10.36
N ALA A 61 -6.73 -9.84 -9.60
CA ALA A 61 -6.12 -9.89 -8.29
C ALA A 61 -4.58 -9.88 -8.44
N PRO A 62 -3.83 -9.21 -7.57
CA PRO A 62 -2.38 -9.30 -7.58
C PRO A 62 -1.93 -10.71 -7.14
N ASP A 63 -0.82 -11.20 -7.68
CA ASP A 63 -0.21 -12.46 -7.22
C ASP A 63 0.45 -12.30 -5.85
N LEU A 64 1.04 -11.13 -5.60
CA LEU A 64 1.71 -10.77 -4.36
C LEU A 64 1.46 -9.30 -4.02
N VAL A 65 1.12 -9.04 -2.77
CA VAL A 65 1.10 -7.69 -2.21
C VAL A 65 2.28 -7.51 -1.26
N ILE A 66 2.97 -6.39 -1.39
CA ILE A 66 4.02 -5.98 -0.45
C ILE A 66 3.50 -4.78 0.34
N TYR A 67 3.31 -4.97 1.64
CA TYR A 67 2.96 -3.88 2.55
C TYR A 67 4.20 -3.35 3.25
N LEU A 68 4.59 -2.13 2.91
CA LEU A 68 5.71 -1.42 3.52
C LEU A 68 5.21 -0.73 4.80
N GLN A 69 5.34 -1.42 5.93
CA GLN A 69 4.92 -0.94 7.24
C GLN A 69 5.95 0.04 7.82
N ALA A 70 5.49 1.12 8.42
CA ALA A 70 6.34 2.06 9.15
C ALA A 70 5.58 2.69 10.32
N SER A 71 6.28 3.06 11.39
CA SER A 71 5.70 3.77 12.52
C SER A 71 5.27 5.20 12.13
N PRO A 72 4.33 5.82 12.86
CA PRO A 72 3.92 7.21 12.63
C PRO A 72 5.10 8.20 12.67
N GLU A 73 6.06 7.98 13.57
CA GLU A 73 7.26 8.81 13.72
C GLU A 73 8.15 8.75 12.47
N VAL A 74 8.39 7.54 11.97
CA VAL A 74 9.18 7.32 10.75
C VAL A 74 8.49 7.94 9.54
N LEU A 75 7.17 7.76 9.41
CA LEU A 75 6.40 8.37 8.33
C LEU A 75 6.46 9.89 8.38
N ARG A 76 6.34 10.48 9.57
CA ARG A 76 6.49 11.94 9.76
C ARG A 76 7.85 12.45 9.29
N GLY A 77 8.92 11.74 9.63
CA GLY A 77 10.27 12.05 9.16
C GLY A 77 10.38 12.00 7.64
N ARG A 78 9.81 10.96 7.03
CA ARG A 78 9.81 10.80 5.56
C ARG A 78 8.99 11.88 4.85
N ILE A 79 7.82 12.23 5.38
CA ILE A 79 6.98 13.34 4.87
C ILE A 79 7.74 14.67 4.94
N ALA A 80 8.38 14.96 6.07
CA ALA A 80 9.18 16.19 6.24
C ALA A 80 10.35 16.23 5.24
N LYS A 81 11.04 15.10 5.04
CA LYS A 81 12.15 14.98 4.08
C LYS A 81 11.70 15.17 2.63
N LYS A 82 10.51 14.66 2.27
CA LYS A 82 9.92 14.84 0.94
C LYS A 82 9.55 16.30 0.65
N GLY A 83 9.20 17.07 1.69
CA GLY A 83 8.97 18.51 1.60
C GLY A 83 7.76 18.95 0.79
N ALA A 84 6.78 18.05 0.53
CA ALA A 84 5.56 18.40 -0.19
C ALA A 84 4.65 19.27 0.69
N PRO A 85 4.33 20.54 0.30
CA PRO A 85 3.61 21.48 1.16
C PRO A 85 2.24 21.01 1.65
N ALA A 86 1.54 20.22 0.84
CA ALA A 86 0.24 19.64 1.20
C ALA A 86 0.36 18.55 2.27
N GLU A 87 1.44 17.76 2.23
CA GLU A 87 1.68 16.64 3.14
C GLU A 87 2.23 17.11 4.49
N THR A 88 2.94 18.24 4.55
CA THR A 88 3.48 18.80 5.81
C THR A 88 2.40 19.31 6.77
N ARG A 89 1.17 19.48 6.30
CA ARG A 89 0.00 19.90 7.11
C ARG A 89 -0.75 18.73 7.75
N ILE A 90 -0.35 17.48 7.46
CA ILE A 90 -0.97 16.28 8.05
C ILE A 90 -0.70 16.27 9.56
N SER A 91 -1.76 16.21 10.36
CA SER A 91 -1.62 16.16 11.82
C SER A 91 -1.05 14.81 12.25
N ARG A 92 -0.45 14.78 13.43
CA ARG A 92 0.09 13.56 14.02
C ARG A 92 -1.03 12.54 14.28
N GLU A 93 -2.14 13.01 14.82
CA GLU A 93 -3.31 12.20 15.17
C GLU A 93 -3.89 11.52 13.93
N TYR A 94 -4.04 12.26 12.84
CA TYR A 94 -4.51 11.68 11.57
C TYR A 94 -3.54 10.63 11.02
N LEU A 95 -2.23 10.87 11.12
CA LEU A 95 -1.23 9.90 10.67
C LEU A 95 -1.27 8.61 11.50
N GLU A 96 -1.47 8.71 12.81
CA GLU A 96 -1.66 7.57 13.70
C GLU A 96 -2.93 6.78 13.34
N GLU A 97 -4.03 7.47 13.01
CA GLU A 97 -5.27 6.83 12.53
C GLU A 97 -5.06 6.10 11.20
N VAL A 98 -4.36 6.72 10.27
CA VAL A 98 -4.01 6.09 8.99
C VAL A 98 -3.19 4.83 9.21
N VAL A 99 -2.15 4.87 10.04
CA VAL A 99 -1.33 3.69 10.35
C VAL A 99 -2.17 2.57 10.93
N ARG A 100 -3.01 2.86 11.94
CA ARG A 100 -3.92 1.85 12.53
C ARG A 100 -4.88 1.25 11.50
N ALA A 101 -5.42 2.08 10.61
CA ALA A 101 -6.33 1.63 9.56
C ALA A 101 -5.64 0.71 8.55
N TYR A 102 -4.39 1.01 8.18
CA TYR A 102 -3.56 0.14 7.34
C TYR A 102 -3.26 -1.19 8.02
N GLU A 103 -2.85 -1.17 9.28
CA GLU A 103 -2.57 -2.39 10.05
C GLU A 103 -3.81 -3.28 10.16
N HIS A 104 -4.97 -2.68 10.48
CA HIS A 104 -6.23 -3.38 10.55
C HIS A 104 -6.65 -3.99 9.21
N PHE A 105 -6.48 -3.26 8.12
CA PHE A 105 -6.79 -3.73 6.77
C PHE A 105 -5.89 -4.92 6.39
N PHE A 106 -4.58 -4.78 6.53
CA PHE A 106 -3.64 -5.84 6.14
C PHE A 106 -3.65 -7.04 7.08
N PHE A 107 -4.02 -6.87 8.34
CA PHE A 107 -4.25 -8.00 9.24
C PHE A 107 -5.36 -8.94 8.77
N ARG A 108 -6.36 -8.40 8.06
CA ARG A 108 -7.49 -9.15 7.51
C ARG A 108 -7.38 -9.45 6.03
N TYR A 109 -6.31 -9.00 5.39
CA TYR A 109 -6.13 -9.18 3.96
C TYR A 109 -5.87 -10.66 3.63
N SER A 110 -6.65 -11.19 2.69
CA SER A 110 -6.57 -12.60 2.28
C SER A 110 -6.82 -12.81 0.77
N THR A 111 -6.86 -11.73 -0.01
CA THR A 111 -7.15 -11.80 -1.45
C THR A 111 -5.99 -12.44 -2.23
N SER A 112 -4.77 -12.25 -1.78
CA SER A 112 -3.55 -12.80 -2.38
C SER A 112 -2.48 -13.03 -1.33
N ASP A 113 -1.33 -13.57 -1.74
CA ASP A 113 -0.15 -13.67 -0.87
C ASP A 113 0.29 -12.25 -0.43
N LEU A 114 0.72 -12.12 0.82
CA LEU A 114 1.08 -10.85 1.44
C LEU A 114 2.44 -10.92 2.12
N LEU A 115 3.35 -10.02 1.75
CA LEU A 115 4.60 -9.79 2.46
C LEU A 115 4.53 -8.46 3.21
N VAL A 116 4.51 -8.52 4.54
CA VAL A 116 4.61 -7.34 5.41
C VAL A 116 6.07 -7.06 5.69
N VAL A 117 6.56 -5.92 5.22
CA VAL A 117 7.95 -5.49 5.40
C VAL A 117 8.00 -4.35 6.41
N ASN A 118 8.60 -4.56 7.57
CA ASN A 118 8.83 -3.46 8.50
C ASN A 118 9.98 -2.59 7.99
N THR A 119 9.67 -1.34 7.67
CA THR A 119 10.62 -0.39 7.10
C THR A 119 11.07 0.70 8.09
N SER A 120 10.78 0.53 9.39
CA SER A 120 11.10 1.55 10.39
C SER A 120 12.60 1.77 10.56
N GLU A 121 13.39 0.71 10.43
CA GLU A 121 14.84 0.72 10.65
C GLU A 121 15.66 0.76 9.36
N ILE A 122 15.00 0.75 8.20
CA ILE A 122 15.67 0.69 6.90
C ILE A 122 15.31 1.87 6.01
N ASP A 123 16.21 2.21 5.10
CA ASP A 123 15.99 3.21 4.05
C ASP A 123 16.51 2.68 2.71
N PHE A 124 15.65 1.93 2.03
CA PHE A 124 15.98 1.36 0.72
C PHE A 124 16.01 2.39 -0.43
N VAL A 125 15.71 3.65 -0.15
CA VAL A 125 15.87 4.76 -1.11
C VAL A 125 17.30 5.29 -1.06
N GLU A 126 17.81 5.51 0.15
CA GLU A 126 19.15 6.10 0.36
C GLU A 126 20.24 5.04 0.52
N ARG A 127 19.89 3.85 1.06
CA ARG A 127 20.84 2.78 1.36
C ARG A 127 20.65 1.58 0.44
N ASN A 128 21.59 1.39 -0.49
CA ASN A 128 21.53 0.27 -1.43
C ASN A 128 21.56 -1.11 -0.73
N ALA A 129 22.22 -1.23 0.42
CA ALA A 129 22.27 -2.49 1.17
C ALA A 129 20.87 -2.92 1.63
N ASP A 130 20.03 -1.98 2.08
CA ASP A 130 18.66 -2.23 2.49
C ASP A 130 17.79 -2.65 1.29
N LEU A 131 17.97 -2.01 0.15
CA LEU A 131 17.31 -2.41 -1.09
C LEU A 131 17.68 -3.83 -1.50
N GLN A 132 18.97 -4.18 -1.43
CA GLN A 132 19.45 -5.53 -1.79
C GLN A 132 18.89 -6.61 -0.84
N GLN A 133 18.68 -6.30 0.44
CA GLN A 133 18.02 -7.22 1.37
C GLN A 133 16.57 -7.47 0.95
N LEU A 134 15.83 -6.42 0.63
CA LEU A 134 14.44 -6.54 0.17
C LEU A 134 14.37 -7.34 -1.14
N LEU A 135 15.22 -7.04 -2.11
CA LEU A 135 15.26 -7.75 -3.39
C LEU A 135 15.57 -9.23 -3.21
N ARG A 136 16.52 -9.60 -2.33
CA ARG A 136 16.80 -11.00 -2.02
C ARG A 136 15.59 -11.70 -1.37
N ARG A 137 14.90 -11.01 -0.45
CA ARG A 137 13.69 -11.57 0.17
C ARG A 137 12.58 -11.83 -0.85
N LEU A 138 12.46 -10.98 -1.87
CA LEU A 138 11.47 -11.13 -2.95
C LEU A 138 11.79 -12.26 -3.95
N GLN A 139 13.02 -12.78 -3.94
CA GLN A 139 13.37 -13.98 -4.72
C GLN A 139 12.90 -15.28 -4.05
N GLU A 140 12.58 -15.22 -2.74
CA GLU A 140 12.03 -16.35 -2.03
C GLU A 140 10.50 -16.39 -2.19
N PRO A 141 9.90 -17.58 -2.31
CA PRO A 141 8.45 -17.72 -2.40
C PRO A 141 7.76 -17.13 -1.17
N VAL A 142 6.70 -16.36 -1.39
CA VAL A 142 5.79 -15.91 -0.35
C VAL A 142 4.51 -16.74 -0.48
N LYS A 143 4.04 -17.33 0.63
CA LYS A 143 2.77 -18.06 0.70
C LYS A 143 1.99 -17.60 1.93
N GLY A 144 0.73 -17.23 1.70
CA GLY A 144 -0.10 -16.62 2.72
C GLY A 144 0.47 -15.29 3.19
N THR A 145 0.31 -14.97 4.47
CA THR A 145 0.89 -13.76 5.06
C THR A 145 2.22 -14.06 5.72
N GLN A 146 3.26 -13.35 5.30
CA GLN A 146 4.60 -13.46 5.87
C GLN A 146 5.12 -12.10 6.30
N TYR A 147 5.95 -12.09 7.34
CA TYR A 147 6.55 -10.88 7.91
C TYR A 147 8.05 -10.89 7.67
N PHE A 148 8.56 -9.77 7.23
CA PHE A 148 9.99 -9.55 7.03
C PHE A 148 10.45 -8.33 7.83
N LEU A 149 11.37 -8.59 8.76
CA LEU A 149 12.05 -7.57 9.55
C LEU A 149 13.50 -7.49 9.05
N PRO A 150 13.82 -6.54 8.16
CA PRO A 150 15.18 -6.37 7.70
C PRO A 150 16.12 -6.00 8.85
N LEU A 151 17.33 -6.54 8.85
CA LEU A 151 18.36 -6.16 9.81
C LEU A 151 18.87 -4.75 9.46
N SER A 152 18.81 -3.83 10.42
CA SER A 152 19.44 -2.53 10.28
C SER A 152 20.95 -2.71 10.24
N HIS A 153 21.58 -2.29 9.18
CA HIS A 153 23.03 -2.18 9.11
C HIS A 153 23.37 -0.79 9.65
N GLY A 154 23.87 -0.74 10.89
CA GLY A 154 24.37 0.48 11.53
C GLY A 154 25.51 1.12 10.76
#